data_9bd6e1123a151195c3941e280426707a
#
_entry.id   9bd6e1123a151195c3941e280426707a
#
_cell.length_a   1.000
_cell.length_b   1.000
_cell.length_c   1.000
_cell.angle_alpha   90.00
_cell.angle_beta   90.00
_cell.angle_gamma   90.00
#
_symmetry.space_group_name_H-M   'P 1'
#
loop_
_entity.id
_entity.type
_entity.pdbx_description
1 polymer ?
#
loop_
_entity_poly.entity_id
_entity_poly.type
_entity_poly.pdbx_seq_one_letter_code
_entity_poly.pdbx_strand_id
1 'polypeptide(L)'
;MEKLFPSVRSRLKKKTFLYESVDETPTLSPEEKFRADFFLPLLDVSMTSLKERFEQISHLSDLYGFLYQRDGLIKAYEEKSLATHCINLQTRMGDIEADELEMKLKRFVIIIRDEENNLKTSHDFLNYLYKEETHYLYPNLCIALRLLLTSPVTVATAERSFSKTFHR
;
A
#
# COMPACT_ATOMS: atom_id res chain seq x y z
N MET A 1 -27.73 3.93 -33.51
CA MET A 1 -27.12 4.20 -32.23
C MET A 1 -28.09 3.74 -31.14
N GLU A 2 -27.84 2.57 -30.57
CA GLU A 2 -28.66 2.01 -29.48
C GLU A 2 -28.51 2.87 -28.25
N LYS A 3 -29.63 3.22 -27.58
CA LYS A 3 -29.61 4.00 -26.35
C LYS A 3 -28.98 3.15 -25.25
N LEU A 4 -27.79 3.48 -24.87
CA LEU A 4 -27.00 2.79 -23.82
C LEU A 4 -27.65 2.87 -22.43
N PHE A 5 -28.62 3.77 -22.23
CA PHE A 5 -29.26 4.00 -20.92
C PHE A 5 -30.77 3.72 -21.03
N PRO A 6 -31.34 2.88 -20.13
CA PRO A 6 -32.76 2.63 -20.12
C PRO A 6 -33.50 3.91 -19.72
N SER A 7 -34.48 4.32 -20.53
CA SER A 7 -35.37 5.44 -20.19
C SER A 7 -36.35 5.00 -19.10
N VAL A 8 -36.01 5.29 -17.85
CA VAL A 8 -36.96 5.09 -16.74
C VAL A 8 -37.98 6.20 -16.81
N ARG A 9 -39.27 5.84 -17.03
CA ARG A 9 -40.38 6.78 -17.03
C ARG A 9 -40.52 7.41 -15.67
N SER A 10 -40.13 8.69 -15.53
CA SER A 10 -40.34 9.47 -14.31
C SER A 10 -41.83 9.55 -14.02
N ARG A 11 -42.29 9.01 -12.89
CA ARG A 11 -43.66 9.23 -12.42
C ARG A 11 -43.74 10.63 -11.86
N LEU A 12 -44.40 11.54 -12.63
CA LEU A 12 -44.81 12.83 -12.09
C LEU A 12 -45.76 12.58 -10.93
N LYS A 13 -45.40 13.06 -9.73
CA LYS A 13 -46.34 13.09 -8.58
C LYS A 13 -47.52 13.95 -8.98
N LYS A 14 -48.75 13.37 -8.99
CA LYS A 14 -49.96 14.15 -9.16
C LYS A 14 -50.16 15.00 -7.90
N LYS A 15 -50.44 16.29 -8.07
CA LYS A 15 -50.89 17.16 -6.97
C LYS A 15 -52.15 16.56 -6.34
N THR A 16 -52.11 16.31 -5.04
CA THR A 16 -53.25 15.82 -4.28
C THR A 16 -54.02 17.01 -3.67
N PHE A 17 -53.35 18.12 -3.41
CA PHE A 17 -53.92 19.33 -2.84
C PHE A 17 -53.43 20.58 -3.57
N LEU A 18 -54.31 21.64 -3.57
CA LEU A 18 -54.08 22.90 -4.29
C LEU A 18 -52.92 23.74 -3.73
N TYR A 19 -52.49 23.47 -2.50
CA TYR A 19 -51.38 24.18 -1.82
C TYR A 19 -50.02 23.42 -1.87
N GLU A 20 -49.97 22.25 -2.49
CA GLU A 20 -48.73 21.61 -2.72
C GLU A 20 -47.94 22.36 -3.80
N SER A 21 -46.83 22.97 -3.42
CA SER A 21 -45.84 23.42 -4.36
C SER A 21 -45.27 22.19 -5.08
N VAL A 22 -45.35 22.15 -6.39
CA VAL A 22 -44.59 21.22 -7.18
C VAL A 22 -43.17 21.71 -7.10
N ASP A 23 -42.33 21.05 -6.29
CA ASP A 23 -40.90 21.21 -6.44
C ASP A 23 -40.57 20.81 -7.87
N GLU A 24 -40.26 21.80 -8.70
CA GLU A 24 -39.67 21.63 -10.00
C GLU A 24 -38.23 21.13 -9.78
N THR A 25 -38.13 19.90 -9.30
CA THR A 25 -36.82 19.22 -9.37
C THR A 25 -36.48 19.13 -10.84
N PRO A 26 -35.37 19.72 -11.28
CA PRO A 26 -34.97 19.66 -12.67
C PRO A 26 -34.94 18.19 -13.08
N THR A 27 -35.71 17.84 -14.09
CA THR A 27 -35.78 16.49 -14.64
C THR A 27 -34.43 16.20 -15.33
N LEU A 28 -33.48 15.72 -14.55
CA LEU A 28 -32.19 15.28 -15.05
C LEU A 28 -32.41 14.24 -16.15
N SER A 29 -31.66 14.33 -17.21
CA SER A 29 -31.64 13.30 -18.25
C SER A 29 -31.26 11.94 -17.63
N PRO A 30 -31.66 10.79 -18.22
CA PRO A 30 -31.28 9.47 -17.73
C PRO A 30 -29.77 9.31 -17.56
N GLU A 31 -28.98 9.94 -18.42
CA GLU A 31 -27.52 9.98 -18.37
C GLU A 31 -26.98 10.77 -17.18
N GLU A 32 -27.51 11.99 -16.97
CA GLU A 32 -27.13 12.83 -15.82
C GLU A 32 -27.51 12.16 -14.50
N LYS A 33 -28.67 11.49 -14.46
CA LYS A 33 -29.10 10.75 -13.29
C LYS A 33 -28.18 9.56 -13.00
N PHE A 34 -27.83 8.77 -14.01
CA PHE A 34 -26.87 7.68 -13.87
C PHE A 34 -25.52 8.20 -13.40
N ARG A 35 -25.06 9.31 -13.96
CA ARG A 35 -23.81 9.96 -13.56
C ARG A 35 -23.81 10.39 -12.09
N ALA A 36 -24.90 11.06 -11.64
CA ALA A 36 -25.01 11.59 -10.29
C ALA A 36 -25.26 10.49 -9.24
N ASP A 37 -26.17 9.56 -9.54
CA ASP A 37 -26.67 8.57 -8.57
C ASP A 37 -25.75 7.33 -8.46
N PHE A 38 -25.00 7.03 -9.52
CA PHE A 38 -24.21 5.80 -9.58
C PHE A 38 -22.72 6.05 -9.89
N PHE A 39 -22.42 6.72 -10.99
CA PHE A 39 -21.04 6.83 -11.46
C PHE A 39 -20.15 7.67 -10.53
N LEU A 40 -20.61 8.86 -10.13
CA LEU A 40 -19.83 9.73 -9.24
C LEU A 40 -19.65 9.12 -7.84
N PRO A 41 -20.69 8.58 -7.15
CA PRO A 41 -20.50 7.90 -5.88
C PRO A 41 -19.55 6.70 -5.97
N LEU A 42 -19.62 5.89 -7.03
CA LEU A 42 -18.69 4.78 -7.24
C LEU A 42 -17.26 5.27 -7.41
N LEU A 43 -17.07 6.36 -8.16
CA LEU A 43 -15.75 6.99 -8.34
C LEU A 43 -15.20 7.51 -7.02
N ASP A 44 -16.02 8.20 -6.23
CA ASP A 44 -15.61 8.76 -4.93
C ASP A 44 -15.21 7.67 -3.94
N VAL A 45 -15.96 6.58 -3.85
CA VAL A 45 -15.61 5.41 -3.02
C VAL A 45 -14.28 4.79 -3.49
N SER A 46 -14.11 4.64 -4.80
CA SER A 46 -12.88 4.09 -5.37
C SER A 46 -11.67 4.98 -5.11
N MET A 47 -11.81 6.29 -5.28
CA MET A 47 -10.77 7.28 -5.02
C MET A 47 -10.37 7.31 -3.53
N THR A 48 -11.36 7.27 -2.63
CA THR A 48 -11.13 7.24 -1.18
C THR A 48 -10.37 5.97 -0.79
N SER A 49 -10.81 4.80 -1.27
CA SER A 49 -10.14 3.53 -1.00
C SER A 49 -8.70 3.50 -1.52
N LEU A 50 -8.45 4.03 -2.72
CA LEU A 50 -7.09 4.16 -3.26
C LEU A 50 -6.24 5.09 -2.42
N LYS A 51 -6.76 6.24 -2.00
CA LYS A 51 -6.05 7.20 -1.17
C LYS A 51 -5.61 6.58 0.16
N GLU A 52 -6.52 5.91 0.85
CA GLU A 52 -6.22 5.20 2.11
C GLU A 52 -5.10 4.16 1.91
N ARG A 53 -5.13 3.40 0.82
CA ARG A 53 -4.08 2.42 0.49
C ARG A 53 -2.73 3.09 0.22
N PHE A 54 -2.72 4.20 -0.50
CA PHE A 54 -1.48 4.95 -0.75
C PHE A 54 -0.89 5.54 0.53
N GLU A 55 -1.71 6.03 1.44
CA GLU A 55 -1.27 6.50 2.74
C GLU A 55 -0.62 5.36 3.56
N GLN A 56 -1.22 4.17 3.57
CA GLN A 56 -0.64 3.00 4.22
C GLN A 56 0.71 2.59 3.60
N ILE A 57 0.81 2.58 2.27
CA ILE A 57 2.05 2.28 1.55
C ILE A 57 3.12 3.33 1.86
N SER A 58 2.76 4.61 1.92
CA SER A 58 3.67 5.68 2.27
C SER A 58 4.25 5.48 3.67
N HIS A 59 3.41 5.19 4.66
CA HIS A 59 3.86 4.89 6.02
C HIS A 59 4.83 3.70 6.09
N LEU A 60 4.59 2.66 5.32
CA LEU A 60 5.50 1.51 5.25
C LEU A 60 6.80 1.86 4.54
N SER A 61 6.73 2.66 3.48
CA SER A 61 7.91 3.16 2.78
C SER A 61 8.78 4.04 3.67
N ASP A 62 8.18 4.91 4.48
CA ASP A 62 8.90 5.75 5.43
C ASP A 62 9.61 4.93 6.51
N LEU A 63 9.00 3.81 6.93
CA LEU A 63 9.52 2.97 7.99
C LEU A 63 10.59 1.98 7.49
N TYR A 64 10.33 1.32 6.36
CA TYR A 64 11.16 0.23 5.85
C TYR A 64 11.88 0.55 4.54
N GLY A 65 11.65 1.71 3.92
CA GLY A 65 12.13 2.03 2.58
C GLY A 65 13.64 1.87 2.41
N PHE A 66 14.40 2.19 3.45
CA PHE A 66 15.85 2.02 3.46
C PHE A 66 16.31 0.54 3.42
N LEU A 67 15.46 -0.40 3.85
CA LEU A 67 15.74 -1.86 3.81
C LEU A 67 15.23 -2.53 2.53
N TYR A 68 14.45 -1.83 1.70
CA TYR A 68 13.78 -2.46 0.56
C TYR A 68 14.74 -2.91 -0.54
N GLN A 69 15.77 -2.12 -0.78
CA GLN A 69 16.78 -2.35 -1.81
C GLN A 69 18.18 -2.04 -1.30
N ARG A 70 19.19 -2.69 -1.93
CA ARG A 70 20.63 -2.48 -1.67
C ARG A 70 20.99 -1.00 -1.62
N ASP A 71 20.58 -0.26 -2.67
CA ASP A 71 20.96 1.15 -2.82
C ASP A 71 20.37 2.02 -1.71
N GLY A 72 19.15 1.73 -1.27
CA GLY A 72 18.51 2.41 -0.14
C GLY A 72 19.29 2.23 1.16
N LEU A 73 19.74 1.00 1.44
CA LEU A 73 20.50 0.71 2.66
C LEU A 73 21.91 1.33 2.62
N ILE A 74 22.59 1.27 1.47
CA ILE A 74 23.89 1.90 1.28
C ILE A 74 23.78 3.41 1.43
N LYS A 75 22.78 4.03 0.82
CA LYS A 75 22.50 5.46 0.93
C LYS A 75 22.24 5.88 2.38
N ALA A 76 21.40 5.15 3.10
CA ALA A 76 21.12 5.41 4.52
C ALA A 76 22.39 5.31 5.40
N TYR A 77 23.29 4.40 5.07
CA TYR A 77 24.59 4.28 5.73
C TYR A 77 25.49 5.49 5.45
N GLU A 78 25.60 5.92 4.20
CA GLU A 78 26.44 7.06 3.78
C GLU A 78 25.94 8.39 4.33
N GLU A 79 24.62 8.60 4.34
CA GLU A 79 23.95 9.77 4.91
C GLU A 79 23.93 9.76 6.44
N LYS A 80 24.44 8.71 7.10
CA LYS A 80 24.41 8.52 8.57
C LYS A 80 22.98 8.56 9.16
N SER A 81 21.99 8.20 8.36
CA SER A 81 20.56 8.20 8.75
C SER A 81 20.10 6.87 9.35
N LEU A 82 20.95 5.82 9.38
CA LEU A 82 20.61 4.49 9.91
C LEU A 82 20.09 4.54 11.35
N ALA A 83 20.71 5.32 12.24
CA ALA A 83 20.28 5.46 13.62
C ALA A 83 18.84 5.94 13.71
N THR A 84 18.48 6.96 12.92
CA THR A 84 17.12 7.52 12.89
C THR A 84 16.10 6.48 12.40
N HIS A 85 16.45 5.73 11.36
CA HIS A 85 15.58 4.65 10.86
C HIS A 85 15.40 3.53 11.87
N CYS A 86 16.45 3.14 12.57
CA CYS A 86 16.38 2.10 13.63
C CYS A 86 15.54 2.54 14.81
N ILE A 87 15.67 3.80 15.27
CA ILE A 87 14.83 4.36 16.33
C ILE A 87 13.35 4.40 15.90
N ASN A 88 13.05 4.77 14.66
CA ASN A 88 11.69 4.75 14.13
C ASN A 88 11.11 3.32 14.11
N LEU A 89 11.91 2.32 13.73
CA LEU A 89 11.50 0.92 13.76
C LEU A 89 11.22 0.45 15.20
N GLN A 90 12.11 0.74 16.15
CA GLN A 90 11.91 0.41 17.56
C GLN A 90 10.64 1.04 18.12
N THR A 91 10.42 2.33 17.85
CA THR A 91 9.24 3.08 18.34
C THR A 91 7.93 2.47 17.84
N ARG A 92 7.93 1.93 16.62
CA ARG A 92 6.74 1.36 15.97
C ARG A 92 6.51 -0.11 16.30
N MET A 93 7.58 -0.89 16.45
CA MET A 93 7.51 -2.36 16.54
C MET A 93 7.68 -2.86 17.99
N GLY A 94 8.37 -2.14 18.85
CA GLY A 94 8.63 -2.54 20.23
C GLY A 94 9.57 -3.74 20.42
N ASP A 95 9.55 -4.67 19.48
CA ASP A 95 10.33 -5.93 19.55
C ASP A 95 11.73 -5.81 18.93
N ILE A 96 12.11 -4.65 18.42
CA ILE A 96 13.40 -4.37 17.77
C ILE A 96 14.20 -3.41 18.61
N GLU A 97 15.43 -3.78 18.93
CA GLU A 97 16.37 -2.91 19.65
C GLU A 97 17.18 -2.07 18.65
N ALA A 98 17.02 -0.74 18.68
CA ALA A 98 17.56 0.18 17.68
C ALA A 98 19.09 0.16 17.60
N ASP A 99 19.77 0.18 18.77
CA ASP A 99 21.23 0.24 18.84
C ASP A 99 21.86 -1.05 18.30
N GLU A 100 21.28 -2.19 18.65
CA GLU A 100 21.74 -3.48 18.12
C GLU A 100 21.48 -3.56 16.63
N LEU A 101 20.30 -3.17 16.16
CA LEU A 101 19.97 -3.19 14.73
C LEU A 101 20.91 -2.28 13.94
N GLU A 102 21.19 -1.07 14.42
CA GLU A 102 22.10 -0.13 13.77
C GLU A 102 23.50 -0.72 13.63
N MET A 103 24.03 -1.25 14.74
CA MET A 103 25.37 -1.88 14.75
C MET A 103 25.44 -3.06 13.74
N LYS A 104 24.42 -3.89 13.72
CA LYS A 104 24.33 -5.04 12.80
C LYS A 104 24.17 -4.60 11.35
N LEU A 105 23.38 -3.58 11.08
CA LEU A 105 23.21 -3.01 9.74
C LEU A 105 24.52 -2.44 9.20
N LYS A 106 25.29 -1.70 10.02
CA LYS A 106 26.62 -1.21 9.62
C LYS A 106 27.56 -2.33 9.17
N ARG A 107 27.53 -3.49 9.84
CA ARG A 107 28.28 -4.68 9.43
C ARG A 107 27.70 -5.31 8.18
N PHE A 108 26.38 -5.39 8.08
CA PHE A 108 25.71 -6.00 6.94
C PHE A 108 25.92 -5.20 5.65
N VAL A 109 26.00 -3.85 5.73
CA VAL A 109 26.35 -3.00 4.58
C VAL A 109 27.67 -3.39 3.94
N ILE A 110 28.66 -3.81 4.73
CA ILE A 110 29.96 -4.27 4.18
C ILE A 110 29.77 -5.52 3.34
N ILE A 111 28.92 -6.44 3.79
CA ILE A 111 28.61 -7.69 3.07
C ILE A 111 27.87 -7.40 1.76
N ILE A 112 26.87 -6.50 1.78
CA ILE A 112 26.09 -6.18 0.58
C ILE A 112 26.85 -5.31 -0.43
N ARG A 113 27.91 -4.63 -0.01
CA ARG A 113 28.79 -3.86 -0.93
C ARG A 113 29.64 -4.78 -1.79
N ASP A 114 29.85 -6.00 -1.36
CA ASP A 114 30.54 -7.01 -2.16
C ASP A 114 29.66 -7.41 -3.35
N GLU A 115 30.12 -7.11 -4.56
CA GLU A 115 29.40 -7.38 -5.80
C GLU A 115 29.26 -8.88 -6.08
N GLU A 116 30.16 -9.72 -5.55
CA GLU A 116 30.09 -11.17 -5.70
C GLU A 116 28.82 -11.75 -5.08
N ASN A 117 28.30 -11.14 -4.02
CA ASN A 117 27.10 -11.61 -3.33
C ASN A 117 25.79 -11.32 -4.08
N ASN A 118 25.79 -10.42 -5.08
CA ASN A 118 24.64 -10.06 -5.92
C ASN A 118 23.31 -9.81 -5.15
N LEU A 119 23.41 -9.28 -3.92
CA LEU A 119 22.27 -9.01 -3.05
C LEU A 119 21.62 -7.67 -3.43
N LYS A 120 20.40 -7.69 -3.97
CA LYS A 120 19.71 -6.49 -4.48
C LYS A 120 18.48 -6.09 -3.68
N THR A 121 17.74 -7.06 -3.17
CA THR A 121 16.46 -6.86 -2.53
C THR A 121 16.42 -7.36 -1.10
N SER A 122 15.44 -6.91 -0.31
CA SER A 122 15.17 -7.42 1.05
C SER A 122 15.02 -8.94 1.09
N HIS A 123 14.44 -9.52 0.04
CA HIS A 123 14.28 -10.96 -0.09
C HIS A 123 15.64 -11.65 -0.24
N ASP A 124 16.54 -11.09 -1.05
CA ASP A 124 17.89 -11.63 -1.21
C ASP A 124 18.68 -11.53 0.10
N PHE A 125 18.51 -10.43 0.86
CA PHE A 125 19.15 -10.25 2.16
C PHE A 125 18.71 -11.33 3.14
N LEU A 126 17.42 -11.59 3.25
CA LEU A 126 16.90 -12.62 4.15
C LEU A 126 17.36 -14.01 3.73
N ASN A 127 17.30 -14.34 2.44
CA ASN A 127 17.77 -15.62 1.91
C ASN A 127 19.26 -15.83 2.16
N TYR A 128 20.08 -14.79 1.97
CA TYR A 128 21.51 -14.85 2.25
C TYR A 128 21.78 -15.18 3.73
N LEU A 129 21.13 -14.48 4.66
CA LEU A 129 21.31 -14.71 6.09
C LEU A 129 20.97 -16.16 6.50
N TYR A 130 19.95 -16.75 5.87
CA TYR A 130 19.60 -18.16 6.13
C TYR A 130 20.50 -19.14 5.44
N LYS A 131 20.88 -18.89 4.19
CA LYS A 131 21.78 -19.76 3.41
C LYS A 131 23.16 -19.87 4.04
N GLU A 132 23.71 -18.75 4.51
CA GLU A 132 24.99 -18.69 5.18
C GLU A 132 24.91 -19.02 6.68
N GLU A 133 23.75 -19.47 7.17
CA GLU A 133 23.49 -19.80 8.57
C GLU A 133 23.86 -18.68 9.56
N THR A 134 23.84 -17.41 9.11
CA THR A 134 24.22 -16.24 9.92
C THR A 134 23.02 -15.51 10.54
N HIS A 135 21.80 -15.97 10.30
CA HIS A 135 20.55 -15.36 10.80
C HIS A 135 20.52 -15.14 12.32
N TYR A 136 21.18 -16.02 13.10
CA TYR A 136 21.28 -15.88 14.55
C TYR A 136 22.18 -14.71 15.00
N LEU A 137 23.09 -14.23 14.12
CA LEU A 137 23.92 -13.05 14.37
C LEU A 137 23.19 -11.75 14.10
N TYR A 138 22.06 -11.81 13.37
CA TYR A 138 21.27 -10.66 12.92
C TYR A 138 19.79 -10.79 13.28
N PRO A 139 19.41 -11.08 14.55
CA PRO A 139 18.04 -11.38 14.92
C PRO A 139 17.08 -10.23 14.60
N ASN A 140 17.42 -9.00 15.03
CA ASN A 140 16.60 -7.80 14.79
C ASN A 140 16.47 -7.47 13.30
N LEU A 141 17.51 -7.69 12.49
CA LEU A 141 17.45 -7.52 11.05
C LEU A 141 16.52 -8.56 10.40
N CYS A 142 16.59 -9.82 10.83
CA CYS A 142 15.69 -10.87 10.35
C CYS A 142 14.24 -10.56 10.69
N ILE A 143 13.95 -10.02 11.88
CA ILE A 143 12.59 -9.59 12.27
C ILE A 143 12.14 -8.46 11.35
N ALA A 144 12.96 -7.40 11.18
CA ALA A 144 12.63 -6.26 10.34
C ALA A 144 12.38 -6.68 8.87
N LEU A 145 13.22 -7.54 8.31
CA LEU A 145 13.06 -8.05 6.93
C LEU A 145 11.80 -8.92 6.78
N ARG A 146 11.49 -9.77 7.76
CA ARG A 146 10.25 -10.56 7.73
C ARG A 146 9.02 -9.67 7.80
N LEU A 147 9.00 -8.69 8.69
CA LEU A 147 7.89 -7.73 8.80
C LEU A 147 7.71 -6.95 7.49
N LEU A 148 8.80 -6.48 6.89
CA LEU A 148 8.76 -5.82 5.58
C LEU A 148 8.16 -6.72 4.50
N LEU A 149 8.62 -7.97 4.39
CA LEU A 149 8.21 -8.90 3.35
C LEU A 149 6.79 -9.47 3.55
N THR A 150 6.29 -9.51 4.78
CA THR A 150 4.93 -9.94 5.11
C THR A 150 3.94 -8.78 5.14
N SER A 151 4.42 -7.54 5.08
CA SER A 151 3.57 -6.37 5.07
C SER A 151 2.67 -6.32 3.83
N PRO A 152 1.41 -5.85 3.95
CA PRO A 152 0.39 -5.94 2.89
C PRO A 152 0.67 -5.12 1.62
N VAL A 153 1.82 -4.49 1.48
CA VAL A 153 2.28 -3.92 0.19
C VAL A 153 2.32 -5.00 -0.90
N THR A 154 2.52 -6.27 -0.51
CA THR A 154 2.51 -7.42 -1.43
C THR A 154 1.11 -7.95 -1.74
N VAL A 155 0.06 -7.49 -1.05
CA VAL A 155 -1.33 -7.97 -1.21
C VAL A 155 -1.89 -7.64 -2.61
N ALA A 156 -1.41 -6.61 -3.29
CA ALA A 156 -1.78 -6.34 -4.67
C ALA A 156 -1.48 -7.52 -5.61
N THR A 157 -0.47 -8.33 -5.31
CA THR A 157 -0.14 -9.56 -6.04
C THR A 157 -1.09 -10.70 -5.64
N ALA A 158 -1.48 -10.80 -4.37
CA ALA A 158 -2.45 -11.78 -3.88
C ALA A 158 -3.86 -11.49 -4.41
N GLU A 159 -4.32 -10.24 -4.42
CA GLU A 159 -5.61 -9.85 -5.00
C GLU A 159 -5.70 -10.17 -6.50
N ARG A 160 -4.60 -10.04 -7.26
CA ARG A 160 -4.55 -10.46 -8.67
C ARG A 160 -4.69 -11.97 -8.87
N SER A 161 -4.22 -12.78 -7.92
CA SER A 161 -4.39 -14.24 -7.99
C SER A 161 -5.84 -14.66 -7.66
N PHE A 162 -6.51 -13.99 -6.73
CA PHE A 162 -7.93 -14.21 -6.44
C PHE A 162 -8.84 -13.77 -7.60
N SER A 163 -8.57 -12.64 -8.24
CA SER A 163 -9.32 -12.17 -9.40
C SER A 163 -9.31 -13.16 -10.58
N LYS A 164 -8.21 -13.88 -10.79
CA LYS A 164 -8.11 -14.91 -11.84
C LYS A 164 -8.91 -16.20 -11.54
N THR A 165 -9.26 -16.45 -10.29
CA THR A 165 -9.98 -17.67 -9.88
C THR A 165 -11.49 -17.53 -10.07
N PHE A 166 -12.03 -16.31 -10.16
CA PHE A 166 -13.46 -16.03 -10.38
C PHE A 166 -13.90 -16.00 -11.86
N HIS A 167 -12.98 -16.18 -12.81
CA HIS A 167 -13.25 -16.20 -14.25
C HIS A 167 -13.10 -17.60 -14.88
N ARG A 168 -13.38 -18.67 -14.13
CA ARG A 168 -13.52 -20.04 -14.67
C ARG A 168 -14.91 -20.59 -14.44
#